data_5b52e99b4c050510bdf26897a79842ea
#
_entry.id   5b52e99b4c050510bdf26897a79842ea
#
_cell.length_a   1.000
_cell.length_b   1.000
_cell.length_c   1.000
_cell.angle_alpha   90.00
_cell.angle_beta   90.00
_cell.angle_gamma   90.00
#
_symmetry.space_group_name_H-M   'P 1'
#
loop_
_entity.id
_entity.type
_entity.pdbx_description
1 polymer ?
#
loop_
_entity_poly.entity_id
_entity_poly.type
_entity_poly.pdbx_seq_one_letter_code
_entity_poly.pdbx_strand_id
1 'polypeptide(L)'
;MTSVNSVCRVIVADDEPEFRGWLKSVLSDSGDFRLIGEVSNGTEAMELIPSLLPDLVIADMYMPDPDGLEVVRYVQNHFSGIKAILVSAHEERVYERLAREEGALAFIPKAKLSLDALRQALQGEAKR
;
A
#
# COMPACT_ATOMS: atom_id res chain seq x y z
N MET A 1 -2.19 26.57 3.11
CA MET A 1 -1.59 26.14 2.73
C MET A 1 -0.93 25.34 3.27
N THR A 2 -0.61 24.98 3.67
CA THR A 2 -0.13 24.24 4.11
C THR A 2 0.17 22.98 3.83
N SER A 3 -0.33 22.41 3.15
CA SER A 3 -0.06 21.05 2.80
C SER A 3 1.20 20.85 2.01
N VAL A 4 1.95 21.88 1.79
CA VAL A 4 3.25 21.75 1.14
C VAL A 4 4.19 20.85 1.92
N ASN A 5 3.94 20.70 3.22
CA ASN A 5 4.78 19.87 4.06
C ASN A 5 4.13 18.54 4.41
N SER A 6 3.02 18.25 3.79
CA SER A 6 2.34 16.98 4.04
C SER A 6 3.16 15.83 3.47
N VAL A 7 3.30 14.79 4.26
CA VAL A 7 4.02 13.58 3.87
C VAL A 7 3.04 12.43 3.96
N CYS A 8 3.00 11.60 2.93
CA CYS A 8 2.17 10.41 2.93
C CYS A 8 2.87 9.34 3.77
N ARG A 9 2.24 8.95 4.86
CA ARG A 9 2.79 7.97 5.80
C ARG A 9 2.39 6.58 5.35
N VAL A 10 3.37 5.71 5.16
CA VAL A 10 3.18 4.44 4.46
C VAL A 10 3.55 3.26 5.37
N ILE A 11 2.71 2.23 5.36
CA ILE A 11 3.06 0.92 5.90
C ILE A 11 3.17 -0.04 4.73
N VAL A 12 4.22 -0.87 4.71
CA VAL A 12 4.33 -1.93 3.73
C VAL A 12 4.17 -3.29 4.42
N ALA A 13 3.35 -4.14 3.82
CA ALA A 13 3.12 -5.50 4.29
C ALA A 13 3.51 -6.45 3.17
N ASP A 14 4.60 -7.20 3.36
CA ASP A 14 5.15 -8.07 2.34
C ASP A 14 6.11 -9.04 2.99
N ASP A 15 6.02 -10.31 2.64
CA ASP A 15 6.87 -11.31 3.28
C ASP A 15 8.27 -11.40 2.64
N GLU A 16 8.55 -10.62 1.60
CA GLU A 16 9.88 -10.59 0.98
C GLU A 16 10.71 -9.45 1.56
N PRO A 17 11.72 -9.75 2.37
CA PRO A 17 12.54 -8.67 2.94
C PRO A 17 13.23 -7.82 1.89
N GLU A 18 13.62 -8.41 0.76
CA GLU A 18 14.29 -7.66 -0.29
C GLU A 18 13.37 -6.60 -0.89
N PHE A 19 12.12 -6.95 -1.10
CA PHE A 19 11.17 -5.97 -1.62
C PHE A 19 10.95 -4.85 -0.61
N ARG A 20 10.78 -5.19 0.67
CA ARG A 20 10.59 -4.16 1.69
C ARG A 20 11.78 -3.22 1.76
N GLY A 21 13.01 -3.77 1.68
CA GLY A 21 14.21 -2.96 1.69
C GLY A 21 14.33 -2.05 0.48
N TRP A 22 13.99 -2.57 -0.69
CA TRP A 22 14.00 -1.78 -1.92
C TRP A 22 12.99 -0.63 -1.81
N LEU A 23 11.79 -0.93 -1.37
CA LEU A 23 10.75 0.09 -1.25
C LEU A 23 11.15 1.16 -0.24
N LYS A 24 11.74 0.73 0.87
CA LYS A 24 12.22 1.68 1.87
C LYS A 24 13.21 2.66 1.26
N SER A 25 14.14 2.16 0.44
CA SER A 25 15.10 3.03 -0.24
C SER A 25 14.42 4.00 -1.18
N VAL A 26 13.47 3.49 -1.97
CA VAL A 26 12.76 4.32 -2.94
C VAL A 26 12.00 5.43 -2.22
N LEU A 27 11.29 5.09 -1.16
CA LEU A 27 10.49 6.08 -0.44
C LEU A 27 11.36 7.08 0.32
N SER A 28 12.50 6.64 0.84
CA SER A 28 13.36 7.54 1.62
C SER A 28 14.01 8.61 0.76
N ASP A 29 14.11 8.37 -0.55
CA ASP A 29 14.66 9.37 -1.46
C ASP A 29 13.62 10.40 -1.89
N SER A 30 12.37 10.19 -1.54
CA SER A 30 11.30 11.12 -1.91
C SER A 30 11.07 12.12 -0.78
N GLY A 31 10.52 13.26 -1.12
CA GLY A 31 10.12 14.22 -0.09
C GLY A 31 8.68 14.08 0.33
N ASP A 32 7.90 13.27 -0.38
CA ASP A 32 6.47 13.21 -0.19
C ASP A 32 5.96 11.88 0.38
N PHE A 33 6.85 10.91 0.61
CA PHE A 33 6.49 9.64 1.22
C PHE A 33 7.40 9.33 2.38
N ARG A 34 6.86 8.65 3.39
CA ARG A 34 7.63 8.25 4.55
C ARG A 34 7.16 6.87 5.00
N LEU A 35 8.07 5.91 5.00
CA LEU A 35 7.77 4.57 5.48
C LEU A 35 7.80 4.58 7.00
N ILE A 36 6.65 4.31 7.63
CA ILE A 36 6.54 4.36 9.09
C ILE A 36 6.44 2.98 9.71
N GLY A 37 6.27 1.95 8.91
CA GLY A 37 6.20 0.59 9.43
C GLY A 37 6.33 -0.43 8.33
N GLU A 38 6.90 -1.58 8.66
CA GLU A 38 6.96 -2.70 7.72
C GLU A 38 6.68 -3.98 8.48
N VAL A 39 5.90 -4.83 7.85
CA VAL A 39 5.49 -6.10 8.43
C VAL A 39 5.55 -7.17 7.36
N SER A 40 5.56 -8.43 7.79
CA SER A 40 5.78 -9.55 6.87
C SER A 40 4.56 -10.42 6.64
N ASN A 41 3.44 -10.11 7.27
CA ASN A 41 2.22 -10.88 7.09
C ASN A 41 1.00 -10.03 7.41
N GLY A 42 -0.16 -10.56 7.08
CA GLY A 42 -1.40 -9.82 7.24
C GLY A 42 -1.81 -9.61 8.69
N THR A 43 -1.51 -10.58 9.54
CA THR A 43 -1.84 -10.43 10.97
C THR A 43 -1.10 -9.23 11.56
N GLU A 44 0.19 -9.13 11.29
CA GLU A 44 0.97 -7.99 11.76
C GLU A 44 0.47 -6.68 11.15
N ALA A 45 0.07 -6.71 9.89
CA ALA A 45 -0.46 -5.52 9.24
C ALA A 45 -1.74 -5.05 9.95
N MET A 46 -2.64 -5.97 10.22
CA MET A 46 -3.91 -5.62 10.85
C MET A 46 -3.73 -5.12 12.28
N GLU A 47 -2.65 -5.52 12.94
CA GLU A 47 -2.34 -5.01 14.27
C GLU A 47 -1.69 -3.64 14.22
N LEU A 48 -0.81 -3.43 13.23
CA LEU A 48 -0.06 -2.19 13.14
C LEU A 48 -0.87 -1.02 12.61
N ILE A 49 -1.78 -1.30 11.69
CA ILE A 49 -2.56 -0.24 11.05
C ILE A 49 -3.34 0.62 12.08
N PRO A 50 -4.11 0.03 13.00
CA PRO A 50 -4.81 0.88 13.96
C PRO A 50 -3.88 1.62 14.92
N SER A 51 -2.70 1.08 15.17
CA SER A 51 -1.74 1.74 16.07
C SER A 51 -1.13 2.98 15.44
N LEU A 52 -0.80 2.91 14.15
CA LEU A 52 -0.07 3.99 13.49
C LEU A 52 -0.94 4.88 12.62
N LEU A 53 -2.10 4.39 12.19
CA LEU A 53 -3.03 5.13 11.34
C LEU A 53 -2.32 5.76 10.15
N PRO A 54 -1.78 4.95 9.24
CA PRO A 54 -1.05 5.46 8.08
C PRO A 54 -2.00 6.13 7.09
N ASP A 55 -1.44 6.81 6.11
CA ASP A 55 -2.22 7.35 5.01
C ASP A 55 -2.38 6.32 3.91
N LEU A 56 -1.38 5.44 3.76
CA LEU A 56 -1.33 4.47 2.68
C LEU A 56 -0.78 3.15 3.19
N VAL A 57 -1.42 2.06 2.79
CA VAL A 57 -0.90 0.71 3.04
C VAL A 57 -0.58 0.08 1.69
N ILE A 58 0.64 -0.41 1.54
CA ILE A 58 1.05 -1.17 0.36
C ILE A 58 1.16 -2.62 0.78
N ALA A 59 0.32 -3.48 0.25
CA ALA A 59 0.24 -4.86 0.69
C ALA A 59 0.44 -5.82 -0.48
N ASP A 60 1.26 -6.84 -0.27
CA ASP A 60 1.46 -7.90 -1.24
C ASP A 60 0.19 -8.75 -1.31
N MET A 61 -0.25 -9.03 -2.53
CA MET A 61 -1.40 -9.91 -2.75
C MET A 61 -1.18 -11.27 -2.10
N TYR A 62 0.04 -11.79 -2.20
CA TYR A 62 0.39 -13.11 -1.68
C TYR A 62 1.36 -12.99 -0.52
N MET A 63 0.84 -13.12 0.68
CA MET A 63 1.66 -13.20 1.88
C MET A 63 0.91 -14.10 2.86
N PRO A 64 1.59 -14.58 3.91
CA PRO A 64 0.91 -15.45 4.86
C PRO A 64 -0.35 -14.83 5.42
N ASP A 65 -1.29 -15.68 5.72
CA ASP A 65 -2.64 -15.37 6.15
C ASP A 65 -2.70 -14.33 7.26
N PRO A 66 -3.60 -13.33 7.12
CA PRO A 66 -4.43 -13.07 5.94
C PRO A 66 -3.63 -12.45 4.80
N ASP A 67 -4.10 -12.67 3.57
CA ASP A 67 -3.39 -12.16 2.40
C ASP A 67 -3.67 -10.67 2.19
N GLY A 68 -3.05 -10.11 1.14
CA GLY A 68 -3.17 -8.68 0.89
C GLY A 68 -4.59 -8.22 0.60
N LEU A 69 -5.37 -9.07 -0.07
CA LEU A 69 -6.75 -8.73 -0.39
C LEU A 69 -7.58 -8.59 0.88
N GLU A 70 -7.35 -9.47 1.85
CA GLU A 70 -8.04 -9.36 3.13
C GLU A 70 -7.61 -8.15 3.92
N VAL A 71 -6.34 -7.76 3.82
CA VAL A 71 -5.87 -6.54 4.45
C VAL A 71 -6.58 -5.32 3.85
N VAL A 72 -6.72 -5.29 2.52
CA VAL A 72 -7.47 -4.21 1.86
C VAL A 72 -8.90 -4.16 2.36
N ARG A 73 -9.54 -5.32 2.43
CA ARG A 73 -10.92 -5.39 2.89
C ARG A 73 -11.05 -4.87 4.33
N TYR A 74 -10.10 -5.24 5.18
CA TYR A 74 -10.07 -4.77 6.56
C TYR A 74 -9.96 -3.25 6.62
N VAL A 75 -9.05 -2.68 5.83
CA VAL A 75 -8.86 -1.24 5.80
C VAL A 75 -10.13 -0.54 5.33
N GLN A 76 -10.75 -1.06 4.27
CA GLN A 76 -11.95 -0.42 3.72
C GLN A 76 -13.12 -0.49 4.70
N ASN A 77 -13.20 -1.54 5.48
CA ASN A 77 -14.33 -1.71 6.41
C ASN A 77 -14.15 -0.92 7.71
N HIS A 78 -12.94 -0.56 8.06
CA HIS A 78 -12.68 0.03 9.38
C HIS A 78 -12.09 1.43 9.34
N PHE A 79 -11.54 1.87 8.20
CA PHE A 79 -10.83 3.16 8.14
C PHE A 79 -11.19 3.88 6.84
N SER A 80 -11.91 4.99 6.95
CA SER A 80 -12.34 5.71 5.75
C SER A 80 -11.23 6.57 5.14
N GLY A 81 -10.20 6.90 5.92
CA GLY A 81 -9.15 7.81 5.46
C GLY A 81 -7.87 7.12 5.02
N ILE A 82 -7.80 5.80 5.09
CA ILE A 82 -6.59 5.07 4.73
C ILE A 82 -6.76 4.46 3.35
N LYS A 83 -5.81 4.71 2.45
CA LYS A 83 -5.82 4.13 1.11
C LYS A 83 -4.98 2.87 1.12
N ALA A 84 -5.31 1.93 0.25
CA ALA A 84 -4.58 0.68 0.15
C ALA A 84 -4.25 0.38 -1.31
N ILE A 85 -3.02 -0.02 -1.56
CA ILE A 85 -2.55 -0.44 -2.88
C ILE A 85 -2.08 -1.88 -2.74
N LEU A 86 -2.54 -2.74 -3.63
CA LEU A 86 -2.05 -4.11 -3.70
C LEU A 86 -0.91 -4.20 -4.69
N VAL A 87 0.11 -4.97 -4.34
CA VAL A 87 1.21 -5.26 -5.25
C VAL A 87 1.34 -6.78 -5.38
N SER A 88 1.96 -7.22 -6.45
CA SER A 88 2.17 -8.64 -6.70
C SER A 88 3.36 -8.83 -7.61
N ALA A 89 4.04 -9.96 -7.46
CA ALA A 89 5.09 -10.35 -8.39
C ALA A 89 4.53 -10.73 -9.77
N HIS A 90 3.22 -10.91 -9.88
CA HIS A 90 2.57 -11.35 -11.12
C HIS A 90 1.65 -10.27 -11.67
N GLU A 91 1.54 -10.23 -13.00
CA GLU A 91 0.65 -9.28 -13.69
C GLU A 91 -0.54 -10.03 -14.22
N GLU A 92 -1.59 -10.17 -13.43
CA GLU A 92 -2.78 -10.87 -13.88
C GLU A 92 -3.98 -9.95 -13.75
N ARG A 93 -4.74 -9.85 -14.82
CA ARG A 93 -5.89 -8.94 -14.86
C ARG A 93 -6.97 -9.31 -13.86
N VAL A 94 -7.06 -10.60 -13.54
CA VAL A 94 -8.06 -11.02 -12.57
C VAL A 94 -7.79 -10.41 -11.20
N TYR A 95 -6.52 -10.26 -10.85
CA TYR A 95 -6.18 -9.66 -9.55
C TYR A 95 -6.45 -8.16 -9.54
N GLU A 96 -6.26 -7.52 -10.68
CA GLU A 96 -6.57 -6.09 -10.77
C GLU A 96 -8.05 -5.86 -10.51
N ARG A 97 -8.91 -6.69 -11.11
CA ARG A 97 -10.34 -6.58 -10.90
C ARG A 97 -10.72 -6.83 -9.45
N LEU A 98 -10.17 -7.91 -8.88
CA LEU A 98 -10.48 -8.26 -7.49
C LEU A 98 -10.05 -7.15 -6.54
N ALA A 99 -8.88 -6.57 -6.79
CA ALA A 99 -8.38 -5.48 -5.95
C ALA A 99 -9.35 -4.31 -5.96
N ARG A 100 -9.82 -3.92 -7.14
CA ARG A 100 -10.76 -2.81 -7.26
C ARG A 100 -12.08 -3.11 -6.58
N GLU A 101 -12.56 -4.32 -6.73
CA GLU A 101 -13.84 -4.72 -6.13
C GLU A 101 -13.78 -4.67 -4.62
N GLU A 102 -12.61 -4.93 -4.04
CA GLU A 102 -12.45 -4.88 -2.59
C GLU A 102 -12.09 -3.48 -2.10
N GLY A 103 -11.91 -2.54 -3.01
CA GLY A 103 -11.70 -1.15 -2.61
C GLY A 103 -10.26 -0.69 -2.61
N ALA A 104 -9.35 -1.47 -3.19
CA ALA A 104 -7.97 -1.01 -3.33
C ALA A 104 -7.93 0.17 -4.29
N LEU A 105 -7.08 1.12 -3.98
CA LEU A 105 -6.87 2.29 -4.84
C LEU A 105 -6.26 1.88 -6.16
N ALA A 106 -5.36 0.90 -6.14
CA ALA A 106 -4.71 0.41 -7.34
C ALA A 106 -4.14 -0.98 -7.07
N PHE A 107 -3.92 -1.71 -8.15
CA PHE A 107 -3.13 -2.94 -8.16
C PHE A 107 -1.92 -2.68 -9.04
N ILE A 108 -0.73 -2.80 -8.50
CA ILE A 108 0.50 -2.49 -9.25
C ILE A 108 1.42 -3.69 -9.19
N PRO A 109 1.79 -4.27 -10.33
CA PRO A 109 2.81 -5.32 -10.33
C PRO A 109 4.11 -4.76 -9.76
N LYS A 110 4.82 -5.57 -8.96
CA LYS A 110 6.04 -5.10 -8.31
C LYS A 110 7.06 -4.57 -9.31
N ALA A 111 7.12 -5.17 -10.50
CA ALA A 111 8.05 -4.73 -11.53
C ALA A 111 7.75 -3.32 -12.04
N LYS A 112 6.54 -2.85 -11.85
CA LYS A 112 6.11 -1.53 -12.33
C LYS A 112 5.97 -0.51 -11.22
N LEU A 113 6.26 -0.88 -10.00
CA LEU A 113 6.13 0.03 -8.87
C LEU A 113 7.24 1.06 -8.89
N SER A 114 6.87 2.32 -8.70
CA SER A 114 7.79 3.44 -8.69
C SER A 114 7.13 4.57 -7.92
N LEU A 115 7.90 5.62 -7.62
CA LEU A 115 7.33 6.81 -7.01
C LEU A 115 6.26 7.42 -7.92
N ASP A 116 6.52 7.45 -9.23
CA ASP A 116 5.54 8.00 -10.16
C ASP A 116 4.26 7.16 -10.17
N ALA A 117 4.37 5.84 -10.11
CA ALA A 117 3.18 4.99 -10.09
C ALA A 117 2.36 5.24 -8.83
N LEU A 118 3.02 5.40 -7.69
CA LEU A 118 2.33 5.71 -6.45
C LEU A 118 1.65 7.08 -6.51
N ARG A 119 2.36 8.07 -7.03
CA ARG A 119 1.82 9.41 -7.15
C ARG A 119 0.62 9.45 -8.09
N GLN A 120 0.70 8.73 -9.20
CA GLN A 120 -0.41 8.68 -10.15
C GLN A 120 -1.63 8.00 -9.54
N ALA A 121 -1.43 6.93 -8.78
CA ALA A 121 -2.54 6.25 -8.12
C ALA A 121 -3.25 7.19 -7.17
N LEU A 122 -2.50 7.94 -6.37
CA LEU A 122 -3.08 8.87 -5.42
C LEU A 122 -3.75 10.05 -6.11
N GLN A 123 -3.16 10.55 -7.19
CA GLN A 123 -3.76 11.64 -7.96
C GLN A 123 -5.03 11.21 -8.68
N GLY A 124 -5.04 9.99 -9.18
CA GLY A 124 -6.23 9.46 -9.84
C GLY A 124 -7.42 9.43 -8.92
N GLU A 125 -7.17 9.09 -7.67
CA GLU A 125 -8.23 9.10 -6.68
C GLU A 125 -8.70 10.53 -6.37
N ALA A 126 -7.75 11.48 -6.32
CA ALA A 126 -8.08 12.87 -6.05
C ALA A 126 -8.89 13.52 -7.17
N LYS A 127 -8.78 13.00 -8.39
CA LYS A 127 -9.51 13.56 -9.53
C LYS A 127 -10.95 13.08 -9.60
N ARG A 128 -11.32 12.16 -8.78
CA ARG A 128 -12.70 11.64 -8.79
C ARG A 128 -13.62 12.35 -7.81
#